data_618d84476edbfb84084ee154a3e3e570
#
_entry.id   618d84476edbfb84084ee154a3e3e570
#
_cell.length_a   1.000
_cell.length_b   1.000
_cell.length_c   1.000
_cell.angle_alpha   90.00
_cell.angle_beta   90.00
_cell.angle_gamma   90.00
#
_symmetry.space_group_name_H-M   'P 1'
#
loop_
_entity.id
_entity.type
_entity.pdbx_description
1 polymer ?
#
loop_
_entity_poly.entity_id
_entity_poly.type
_entity_poly.pdbx_seq_one_letter_code
_entity_poly.pdbx_strand_id
1 'polypeptide(L)'
;MLPETSTPRRPYSILLVVIALLSVFGIWATRLDTPYTGRHDNNTAWVHIAANNYLRQGYLDLRLGQAMNVDPASDAEPFFYQHHPPLISILASFFVALLGDHEASVRLMPMFMTLIAAA
;
A
#
# COMPACT_ATOMS: atom_id res chain seq x y z
N MET A 1 41.50 -16.57 -14.25
CA MET A 1 40.17 -16.24 -14.72
C MET A 1 39.36 -17.52 -14.64
N LEU A 2 38.53 -17.70 -13.59
CA LEU A 2 37.73 -18.92 -13.43
C LEU A 2 36.43 -18.74 -14.25
N PRO A 3 35.98 -19.77 -14.98
CA PRO A 3 34.75 -19.66 -15.74
C PRO A 3 33.56 -19.53 -14.78
N GLU A 4 32.73 -18.49 -14.99
CA GLU A 4 31.43 -18.35 -14.30
C GLU A 4 30.54 -19.52 -14.71
N THR A 5 30.35 -20.44 -13.78
CA THR A 5 29.38 -21.52 -13.94
C THR A 5 27.98 -20.94 -13.71
N SER A 6 27.34 -20.45 -14.77
CA SER A 6 25.92 -20.11 -14.74
C SER A 6 25.13 -21.41 -14.53
N THR A 7 24.71 -21.66 -13.29
CA THR A 7 23.78 -22.75 -12.98
C THR A 7 22.45 -22.49 -13.68
N PRO A 8 21.96 -23.35 -14.56
CA PRO A 8 20.68 -23.15 -15.24
C PRO A 8 19.57 -23.11 -14.19
N ARG A 9 18.83 -22.00 -14.14
CA ARG A 9 17.64 -21.88 -13.28
C ARG A 9 16.66 -22.97 -13.69
N ARG A 10 16.40 -23.93 -12.78
CA ARG A 10 15.48 -25.03 -13.06
C ARG A 10 14.08 -24.46 -13.29
N PRO A 11 13.35 -24.84 -14.36
CA PRO A 11 12.02 -24.32 -14.67
C PRO A 11 11.01 -24.52 -13.52
N TYR A 12 11.24 -25.53 -12.69
CA TYR A 12 10.43 -25.78 -11.47
C TYR A 12 10.53 -24.68 -10.42
N SER A 13 11.63 -23.93 -10.35
CA SER A 13 11.78 -22.83 -9.39
C SER A 13 10.84 -21.69 -9.74
N ILE A 14 10.68 -21.36 -10.99
CA ILE A 14 9.76 -20.32 -11.46
C ILE A 14 8.31 -20.75 -11.19
N LEU A 15 7.96 -21.98 -11.51
CA LEU A 15 6.62 -22.51 -11.25
C LEU A 15 6.26 -22.45 -9.76
N LEU A 16 7.17 -22.84 -8.87
CA LEU A 16 6.95 -22.77 -7.41
C LEU A 16 6.76 -21.33 -6.93
N VAL A 17 7.55 -20.37 -7.43
CA VAL A 17 7.38 -18.96 -7.11
C VAL A 17 6.01 -18.45 -7.57
N VAL A 18 5.61 -18.77 -8.79
CA VAL A 18 4.30 -18.38 -9.32
C VAL A 18 3.17 -18.97 -8.48
N ILE A 19 3.22 -20.25 -8.12
CA ILE A 19 2.22 -20.89 -7.27
C ILE A 19 2.17 -20.21 -5.89
N ALA A 20 3.32 -19.94 -5.28
CA ALA A 20 3.39 -19.27 -3.98
C ALA A 20 2.78 -17.86 -4.05
N LEU A 21 3.12 -17.07 -5.07
CA LEU A 21 2.54 -15.73 -5.28
C LEU A 21 1.04 -15.82 -5.48
N LEU A 22 0.54 -16.67 -6.36
CA LEU A 22 -0.89 -16.84 -6.59
C LEU A 22 -1.63 -17.26 -5.33
N SER A 23 -1.05 -18.12 -4.49
CA SER A 23 -1.63 -18.54 -3.22
C SER A 23 -1.73 -17.37 -2.23
N VAL A 24 -0.67 -16.57 -2.08
CA VAL A 24 -0.66 -15.39 -1.21
C VAL A 24 -1.67 -14.36 -1.69
N PHE A 25 -1.69 -14.06 -2.99
CA PHE A 25 -2.66 -13.11 -3.57
C PHE A 25 -4.10 -13.62 -3.45
N GLY A 26 -4.33 -14.92 -3.65
CA GLY A 26 -5.65 -15.52 -3.48
C GLY A 26 -6.18 -15.36 -2.05
N ILE A 27 -5.34 -15.60 -1.04
CA ILE A 27 -5.70 -15.42 0.36
C ILE A 27 -5.96 -13.93 0.66
N TRP A 28 -5.15 -13.01 0.17
CA TRP A 28 -5.35 -11.58 0.39
C TRP A 28 -6.59 -11.06 -0.30
N ALA A 29 -6.89 -11.54 -1.51
CA ALA A 29 -8.06 -11.13 -2.27
C ALA A 29 -9.39 -11.37 -1.52
N THR A 30 -9.46 -12.38 -0.65
CA THR A 30 -10.65 -12.67 0.14
C THR A 30 -10.99 -11.59 1.18
N ARG A 31 -10.07 -10.68 1.47
CA ARG A 31 -10.21 -9.62 2.49
C ARG A 31 -10.08 -8.21 1.95
N LEU A 32 -10.04 -8.03 0.65
CA LEU A 32 -9.83 -6.70 0.05
C LEU A 32 -10.92 -5.70 0.47
N ASP A 33 -12.18 -6.10 0.44
CA ASP A 33 -13.34 -5.23 0.72
C ASP A 33 -13.84 -5.32 2.17
N THR A 34 -13.10 -5.98 3.07
CA THR A 34 -13.53 -6.05 4.47
C THR A 34 -13.23 -4.74 5.19
N PRO A 35 -14.15 -4.24 6.05
CA PRO A 35 -13.91 -3.06 6.88
C PRO A 35 -12.66 -3.22 7.76
N TYR A 36 -12.05 -2.11 8.14
CA TYR A 36 -10.89 -2.09 9.06
C TYR A 36 -11.31 -2.43 10.49
N THR A 37 -11.38 -3.71 10.84
CA THR A 37 -11.85 -4.18 12.16
C THR A 37 -10.81 -4.96 12.95
N GLY A 38 -9.69 -5.32 12.34
CA GLY A 38 -8.62 -6.09 12.96
C GLY A 38 -7.55 -5.24 13.65
N ARG A 39 -6.80 -5.85 14.56
CA ARG A 39 -5.65 -5.17 15.23
C ARG A 39 -4.62 -4.63 14.24
N HIS A 40 -4.41 -5.33 13.12
CA HIS A 40 -3.43 -4.95 12.09
C HIS A 40 -4.02 -3.96 11.07
N ASP A 41 -5.33 -3.81 11.01
CA ASP A 41 -6.00 -2.88 10.10
C ASP A 41 -5.82 -1.41 10.49
N ASN A 42 -5.44 -1.15 11.74
CA ASN A 42 -5.21 0.21 12.25
C ASN A 42 -4.19 0.98 11.41
N ASN A 43 -3.06 0.36 11.05
CA ASN A 43 -2.04 0.99 10.22
C ASN A 43 -2.57 1.28 8.80
N THR A 44 -3.36 0.37 8.23
CA THR A 44 -3.97 0.54 6.91
C THR A 44 -5.01 1.66 6.93
N ALA A 45 -5.81 1.75 7.99
CA ALA A 45 -6.78 2.83 8.18
C ALA A 45 -6.09 4.21 8.27
N TRP A 46 -4.97 4.31 8.98
CA TRP A 46 -4.18 5.55 9.04
C TRP A 46 -3.60 5.94 7.67
N VAL A 47 -3.05 4.98 6.94
CA VAL A 47 -2.57 5.21 5.58
C VAL A 47 -3.71 5.71 4.68
N HIS A 48 -4.91 5.14 4.82
CA HIS A 48 -6.09 5.53 4.06
C HIS A 48 -6.55 6.97 4.38
N ILE A 49 -6.63 7.32 5.66
CA ILE A 49 -6.96 8.70 6.09
C ILE A 49 -5.96 9.70 5.50
N ALA A 50 -4.66 9.43 5.64
CA ALA A 50 -3.62 10.30 5.10
C ALA A 50 -3.68 10.39 3.57
N ALA A 51 -3.95 9.28 2.88
CA ALA A 51 -4.12 9.24 1.43
C ALA A 51 -5.28 10.13 0.96
N ASN A 52 -6.43 10.05 1.62
CA ASN A 52 -7.58 10.90 1.36
C ASN A 52 -7.29 12.38 1.63
N ASN A 53 -6.58 12.68 2.70
CA ASN A 53 -6.21 14.06 3.02
C ASN A 53 -5.28 14.66 1.95
N TYR A 54 -4.32 13.88 1.38
CA TYR A 54 -3.52 14.34 0.26
C TYR A 54 -4.36 14.69 -0.97
N LEU A 55 -5.37 13.89 -1.29
CA LEU A 55 -6.24 14.12 -2.44
C LEU A 55 -7.17 15.33 -2.24
N ARG A 56 -7.59 15.59 -1.00
CA ARG A 56 -8.53 16.68 -0.67
C ARG A 56 -7.85 18.01 -0.44
N GLN A 57 -6.74 18.03 0.27
CA GLN A 57 -6.05 19.24 0.71
C GLN A 57 -4.83 19.59 -0.14
N GLY A 58 -4.27 18.63 -0.88
CA GLY A 58 -3.08 18.80 -1.68
C GLY A 58 -1.79 18.35 -0.97
N TYR A 59 -0.87 17.79 -1.76
CA TYR A 59 0.40 17.28 -1.23
C TYR A 59 1.31 18.39 -0.70
N LEU A 60 1.36 19.52 -1.39
CA LEU A 60 2.22 20.64 -1.03
C LEU A 60 1.65 21.44 0.14
N ASP A 61 0.32 21.60 0.20
CA ASP A 61 -0.36 22.30 1.30
C ASP A 61 -0.15 21.55 2.62
N LEU A 62 -0.14 20.21 2.56
CA LEU A 62 0.21 19.36 3.70
C LEU A 62 1.73 19.20 3.89
N ARG A 63 2.58 19.89 3.12
CA ARG A 63 4.06 19.81 3.19
C ARG A 63 4.57 18.37 3.13
N LEU A 64 3.89 17.50 2.37
CA LEU A 64 4.11 16.05 2.30
C LEU A 64 3.98 15.33 3.66
N GLY A 65 3.41 15.98 4.67
CA GLY A 65 3.15 15.37 5.98
C GLY A 65 1.89 14.50 5.97
N GLN A 66 1.86 13.46 6.80
CA GLN A 66 0.68 12.60 6.94
C GLN A 66 -0.35 13.26 7.86
N ALA A 67 -1.30 13.99 7.30
CA ALA A 67 -2.42 14.55 8.06
C ALA A 67 -3.42 13.45 8.42
N MET A 68 -3.79 13.37 9.69
CA MET A 68 -4.60 12.30 10.27
C MET A 68 -6.01 12.75 10.67
N ASN A 69 -6.42 13.96 10.28
CA ASN A 69 -7.74 14.46 10.55
C ASN A 69 -8.78 13.65 9.78
N VAL A 70 -9.73 13.07 10.51
CA VAL A 70 -10.81 12.26 9.91
C VAL A 70 -11.85 13.15 9.25
N ASP A 71 -12.12 14.32 9.85
CA ASP A 71 -13.04 15.31 9.28
C ASP A 71 -12.24 16.42 8.57
N PRO A 72 -12.23 16.40 7.22
CA PRO A 72 -11.55 17.45 6.45
C PRO A 72 -12.29 18.79 6.46
N ALA A 73 -13.55 18.83 6.91
CA ALA A 73 -14.33 20.04 7.02
C ALA A 73 -14.12 20.76 8.37
N SER A 74 -13.38 20.17 9.29
CA SER A 74 -13.03 20.83 10.53
C SER A 74 -11.99 21.92 10.25
N ASP A 75 -12.22 23.14 10.74
CA ASP A 75 -11.24 24.24 10.73
C ASP A 75 -10.04 23.97 11.69
N ALA A 76 -9.95 22.76 12.22
CA ALA A 76 -8.87 22.35 13.08
C ALA A 76 -7.56 22.22 12.30
N GLU A 77 -6.48 22.69 12.89
CA GLU A 77 -5.14 22.51 12.31
C GLU A 77 -4.85 21.03 12.03
N PRO A 78 -4.17 20.72 10.90
CA PRO A 78 -3.83 19.34 10.55
C PRO A 78 -3.00 18.67 11.66
N PHE A 79 -3.47 17.54 12.17
CA PHE A 79 -2.68 16.70 13.06
C PHE A 79 -1.78 15.79 12.22
N PHE A 80 -0.48 15.97 12.33
CA PHE A 80 0.51 15.21 11.55
C PHE A 80 1.05 14.02 12.32
N TYR A 81 1.02 12.85 11.69
CA TYR A 81 1.67 11.65 12.17
C TYR A 81 3.14 11.62 11.72
N GLN A 82 4.08 11.58 12.69
CA GLN A 82 5.51 11.78 12.41
C GLN A 82 6.35 10.49 12.54
N HIS A 83 5.75 9.36 12.89
CA HIS A 83 6.51 8.13 13.18
C HIS A 83 6.86 7.29 11.94
N HIS A 84 6.19 7.50 10.82
CA HIS A 84 6.46 6.77 9.58
C HIS A 84 6.68 7.72 8.41
N PRO A 85 7.55 7.32 7.44
CA PRO A 85 7.73 8.09 6.22
C PRO A 85 6.41 8.24 5.45
N PRO A 86 6.12 9.41 4.87
CA PRO A 86 4.87 9.69 4.17
C PRO A 86 4.72 8.92 2.85
N LEU A 87 5.79 8.33 2.33
CA LEU A 87 5.83 7.68 1.03
C LEU A 87 4.71 6.64 0.84
N ILE A 88 4.44 5.82 1.88
CA ILE A 88 3.40 4.79 1.81
C ILE A 88 2.02 5.42 1.60
N SER A 89 1.70 6.49 2.33
CA SER A 89 0.42 7.19 2.20
C SER A 89 0.31 7.94 0.88
N ILE A 90 1.41 8.49 0.37
CA ILE A 90 1.48 9.11 -0.96
C ILE A 90 1.22 8.05 -2.04
N LEU A 91 1.87 6.90 -1.97
CA LEU A 91 1.63 5.81 -2.93
C LEU A 91 0.19 5.30 -2.85
N ALA A 92 -0.35 5.13 -1.63
CA ALA A 92 -1.73 4.73 -1.43
C ALA A 92 -2.72 5.72 -2.04
N SER A 93 -2.44 7.03 -1.98
CA SER A 93 -3.32 8.04 -2.56
C SER A 93 -3.48 7.92 -4.08
N PHE A 94 -2.47 7.44 -4.81
CA PHE A 94 -2.62 7.13 -6.24
C PHE A 94 -3.59 5.98 -6.48
N PHE A 95 -3.57 4.96 -5.62
CA PHE A 95 -4.52 3.85 -5.73
C PHE A 95 -5.94 4.31 -5.38
N VAL A 96 -6.10 5.15 -4.36
CA VAL A 96 -7.40 5.75 -4.01
C VAL A 96 -7.91 6.65 -5.14
N ALA A 97 -7.04 7.46 -5.76
CA ALA A 97 -7.42 8.30 -6.89
C ALA A 97 -7.87 7.50 -8.13
N LEU A 98 -7.26 6.35 -8.38
CA LEU A 98 -7.55 5.51 -9.55
C LEU A 98 -8.74 4.58 -9.34
N LEU A 99 -8.87 4.02 -8.13
CA LEU A 99 -9.81 2.94 -7.85
C LEU A 99 -11.00 3.37 -7.01
N GLY A 100 -10.94 4.57 -6.39
CA GLY A 100 -11.98 5.10 -5.51
C GLY A 100 -11.63 4.98 -4.02
N ASP A 101 -12.44 5.67 -3.19
CA ASP A 101 -12.26 5.77 -1.74
C ASP A 101 -12.89 4.57 -1.04
N HIS A 102 -12.16 3.46 -0.99
CA HIS A 102 -12.55 2.24 -0.31
C HIS A 102 -11.32 1.43 0.14
N GLU A 103 -11.51 0.49 1.06
CA GLU A 103 -10.45 -0.29 1.70
C GLU A 103 -9.57 -1.07 0.71
N ALA A 104 -10.20 -1.62 -0.34
CA ALA A 104 -9.49 -2.39 -1.36
C ALA A 104 -8.41 -1.55 -2.05
N SER A 105 -8.65 -0.26 -2.28
CA SER A 105 -7.70 0.63 -2.96
C SER A 105 -6.37 0.70 -2.22
N VAL A 106 -6.41 0.84 -0.89
CA VAL A 106 -5.20 0.91 -0.07
C VAL A 106 -4.54 -0.46 0.09
N ARG A 107 -5.33 -1.54 0.19
CA ARG A 107 -4.80 -2.91 0.32
C ARG A 107 -4.17 -3.44 -0.95
N LEU A 108 -4.60 -2.98 -2.12
CA LEU A 108 -3.99 -3.35 -3.40
C LEU A 108 -2.59 -2.77 -3.58
N MET A 109 -2.28 -1.62 -2.98
CA MET A 109 -0.97 -0.99 -3.10
C MET A 109 0.19 -1.90 -2.64
N PRO A 110 0.21 -2.46 -1.41
CA PRO A 110 1.30 -3.36 -1.00
C PRO A 110 1.34 -4.65 -1.82
N MET A 111 0.21 -5.15 -2.30
CA MET A 111 0.17 -6.29 -3.21
C MET A 111 0.92 -5.97 -4.51
N PHE A 112 0.63 -4.82 -5.10
CA PHE A 112 1.30 -4.36 -6.32
C PHE A 112 2.81 -4.15 -6.11
N MET A 113 3.21 -3.54 -4.99
CA MET A 113 4.63 -3.37 -4.64
C MET A 113 5.33 -4.72 -4.46
N THR A 114 4.65 -5.72 -3.89
CA THR A 114 5.19 -7.09 -3.75
C THR A 114 5.43 -7.73 -5.12
N LEU A 115 4.52 -7.54 -6.09
CA LEU A 115 4.70 -8.03 -7.45
C LEU A 115 5.92 -7.40 -8.12
N ILE A 116 6.11 -6.09 -8.00
CA ILE A 116 7.28 -5.38 -8.55
C ILE A 116 8.57 -5.91 -7.91
N ALA A 117 8.57 -6.14 -6.61
CA ALA A 117 9.75 -6.64 -5.90
C ALA A 117 10.10 -8.09 -6.26
N ALA A 118 9.14 -8.88 -6.75
CA ALA A 118 9.31 -10.28 -7.12
C ALA A 118 9.71 -10.47 -8.61
N ALA A 119 9.60 -9.45 -9.45
CA ALA A 119 9.89 -9.47 -10.89
C ALA A 119 11.39 -9.27 -11.18
#